data_f7fe9bdc6e2d1d1bd76cdaff8df3082c
#
_entry.id   f7fe9bdc6e2d1d1bd76cdaff8df3082c
#
_cell.length_a   1.000
_cell.length_b   1.000
_cell.length_c   1.000
_cell.angle_alpha   90.00
_cell.angle_beta   90.00
_cell.angle_gamma   90.00
#
_symmetry.space_group_name_H-M   'P 1'
#
loop_
_entity.id
_entity.type
_entity.pdbx_description
1 polymer ?
#
loop_
_entity_poly.entity_id
_entity_poly.type
_entity_poly.pdbx_seq_one_letter_code
_entity_poly.pdbx_strand_id
1 'polypeptide(L)'
;MNTSLRKIILIGISFSLFGFQCEKNLTGPILKGKLAVNGICSNITITLLEGELEQGQFENSWTDPVTGVTYQKAFRLANPCQFPSHISEGDEFYFRVTTRVNETCATCQAFYPTPQTALAIQVE
;
A
#
# COMPACT_ATOMS: atom_id res chain seq x y z
N MET A 1 -44.74 3.60 63.39
CA MET A 1 -44.32 4.63 62.44
C MET A 1 -43.11 4.17 61.70
N ASN A 2 -43.33 3.80 60.47
CA ASN A 2 -42.34 3.11 59.68
C ASN A 2 -41.57 4.11 58.88
N THR A 3 -40.30 4.25 59.18
CA THR A 3 -39.34 4.89 58.31
C THR A 3 -38.71 3.82 57.46
N SER A 4 -39.20 3.73 56.26
CA SER A 4 -38.66 2.85 55.24
C SER A 4 -37.34 3.40 54.77
N LEU A 5 -36.27 2.71 55.13
CA LEU A 5 -34.94 2.99 54.63
C LEU A 5 -34.83 2.46 53.21
N ARG A 6 -34.97 3.33 52.25
CA ARG A 6 -34.68 2.98 50.85
C ARG A 6 -33.16 2.94 50.65
N LYS A 7 -32.63 1.76 50.60
CA LYS A 7 -31.28 1.52 50.14
C LYS A 7 -31.23 1.80 48.65
N ILE A 8 -30.67 2.92 48.30
CA ILE A 8 -30.29 3.21 46.91
C ILE A 8 -29.03 2.44 46.65
N ILE A 9 -29.17 1.36 45.88
CA ILE A 9 -28.02 0.63 45.36
C ILE A 9 -27.57 1.42 44.15
N LEU A 10 -26.49 2.17 44.30
CA LEU A 10 -25.76 2.75 43.19
C LEU A 10 -24.96 1.61 42.50
N ILE A 11 -25.55 1.09 41.46
CA ILE A 11 -24.83 0.20 40.56
C ILE A 11 -23.90 1.09 39.73
N GLY A 12 -22.65 1.13 40.12
CA GLY A 12 -21.61 1.73 39.33
C GLY A 12 -21.38 0.92 38.07
N ILE A 13 -21.92 1.39 36.97
CA ILE A 13 -21.58 0.84 35.66
C ILE A 13 -20.18 1.33 35.34
N SER A 14 -19.20 0.47 35.61
CA SER A 14 -17.84 0.68 35.14
C SER A 14 -17.85 0.49 33.62
N PHE A 15 -17.87 1.58 32.89
CA PHE A 15 -17.72 1.56 31.45
C PHE A 15 -16.23 1.38 31.13
N SER A 16 -15.84 0.13 30.97
CA SER A 16 -14.51 -0.18 30.46
C SER A 16 -14.44 0.24 29.01
N LEU A 17 -13.87 1.42 28.77
CA LEU A 17 -13.50 1.86 27.44
C LEU A 17 -12.33 0.99 26.96
N PHE A 18 -12.64 -0.05 26.23
CA PHE A 18 -11.63 -0.75 25.45
C PHE A 18 -11.29 0.11 24.25
N GLY A 19 -10.23 0.89 24.37
CA GLY A 19 -9.65 1.56 23.23
C GLY A 19 -8.96 0.55 22.32
N PHE A 20 -9.59 0.20 21.22
CA PHE A 20 -8.93 -0.50 20.15
C PHE A 20 -8.05 0.48 19.39
N GLN A 21 -6.78 0.49 19.70
CA GLN A 21 -5.79 1.17 18.88
C GLN A 21 -5.30 0.19 17.81
N CYS A 22 -5.96 0.22 16.67
CA CYS A 22 -5.40 -0.36 15.46
C CYS A 22 -4.41 0.62 14.87
N GLU A 23 -3.15 0.51 15.24
CA GLU A 23 -2.06 1.19 14.54
C GLU A 23 -1.76 0.45 13.24
N LYS A 24 -2.60 0.63 12.24
CA LYS A 24 -2.25 0.28 10.87
C LYS A 24 -1.81 1.56 10.17
N ASN A 25 -0.51 1.71 10.00
CA ASN A 25 0.06 2.79 9.20
C ASN A 25 -0.10 2.57 7.69
N LEU A 26 -1.09 1.79 7.32
CA LEU A 26 -1.47 1.54 5.95
C LEU A 26 -2.58 2.50 5.58
N THR A 27 -2.37 3.26 4.52
CA THR A 27 -3.34 4.21 4.02
C THR A 27 -4.10 3.61 2.85
N GLY A 28 -5.44 3.67 2.95
CA GLY A 28 -6.33 3.33 1.87
C GLY A 28 -6.72 1.85 1.76
N PRO A 29 -7.51 1.53 0.74
CA PRO A 29 -8.06 0.20 0.50
C PRO A 29 -7.00 -0.77 -0.05
N ILE A 30 -7.34 -2.05 -0.04
CA ILE A 30 -6.58 -3.08 -0.75
C ILE A 30 -6.86 -2.93 -2.25
N LEU A 31 -5.80 -2.85 -3.03
CA LEU A 31 -5.82 -2.74 -4.48
C LEU A 31 -5.18 -3.98 -5.09
N LYS A 32 -5.45 -4.23 -6.36
CA LYS A 32 -4.81 -5.30 -7.11
C LYS A 32 -3.90 -4.73 -8.19
N GLY A 33 -2.68 -5.17 -8.23
CA GLY A 33 -1.68 -4.78 -9.20
C GLY A 33 -1.05 -5.96 -9.92
N LYS A 34 -0.26 -5.63 -10.91
CA LYS A 34 0.55 -6.57 -11.68
C LYS A 34 1.96 -6.01 -11.80
N LEU A 35 2.95 -6.87 -11.59
CA LEU A 35 4.34 -6.52 -11.89
C LEU A 35 4.51 -6.50 -13.41
N ALA A 36 4.48 -5.30 -13.98
CA ALA A 36 4.51 -5.12 -15.43
C ALA A 36 5.91 -5.26 -16.00
N VAL A 37 6.88 -4.60 -15.35
CA VAL A 37 8.28 -4.64 -15.76
C VAL A 37 9.16 -4.77 -14.53
N ASN A 38 10.02 -5.77 -14.53
CA ASN A 38 11.05 -5.95 -13.53
C ASN A 38 12.42 -5.62 -14.15
N GLY A 39 12.67 -4.34 -14.29
CA GLY A 39 13.91 -3.84 -14.89
C GLY A 39 15.13 -4.04 -13.99
N ILE A 40 16.31 -4.01 -14.59
CA ILE A 40 17.57 -4.09 -13.86
C ILE A 40 17.68 -3.03 -12.76
N CYS A 41 18.43 -3.32 -11.72
CA CYS A 41 18.69 -2.40 -10.62
C CYS A 41 17.42 -1.90 -9.92
N SER A 42 16.44 -2.78 -9.78
CA SER A 42 15.18 -2.48 -9.08
C SER A 42 14.36 -1.34 -9.72
N ASN A 43 14.51 -1.15 -11.01
CA ASN A 43 13.62 -0.27 -11.80
C ASN A 43 12.32 -1.02 -12.12
N ILE A 44 11.38 -0.94 -11.19
CA ILE A 44 10.15 -1.73 -11.22
C ILE A 44 8.98 -0.85 -11.65
N THR A 45 8.20 -1.35 -12.61
CA THR A 45 6.94 -0.75 -13.04
C THR A 45 5.77 -1.67 -12.68
N ILE A 46 4.76 -1.08 -12.05
CA ILE A 46 3.53 -1.78 -11.63
C ILE A 46 2.35 -1.14 -12.35
N THR A 47 1.39 -1.97 -12.73
CA THR A 47 0.09 -1.53 -13.27
C THR A 47 -1.02 -1.83 -12.28
N LEU A 48 -1.96 -0.91 -12.17
CA LEU A 48 -3.17 -1.12 -11.38
C LEU A 48 -4.18 -1.94 -12.19
N LEU A 49 -4.69 -3.02 -11.62
CA LEU A 49 -5.71 -3.89 -12.22
C LEU A 49 -7.10 -3.66 -11.63
N GLU A 50 -7.19 -3.54 -10.31
CA GLU A 50 -8.45 -3.34 -9.60
C GLU A 50 -8.29 -2.29 -8.51
N GLY A 51 -9.35 -1.52 -8.31
CA GLY A 51 -9.41 -0.43 -7.36
C GLY A 51 -9.09 0.92 -8.00
N GLU A 52 -8.97 1.93 -7.15
CA GLU A 52 -8.74 3.30 -7.59
C GLU A 52 -7.55 3.92 -6.87
N LEU A 53 -6.71 4.59 -7.63
CA LEU A 53 -5.65 5.47 -7.15
C LEU A 53 -6.04 6.92 -7.42
N GLU A 54 -5.51 7.82 -6.62
CA GLU A 54 -5.70 9.25 -6.83
C GLU A 54 -4.91 9.74 -8.06
N GLN A 55 -5.38 10.83 -8.66
CA GLN A 55 -4.63 11.49 -9.72
C GLN A 55 -3.26 11.93 -9.22
N GLY A 56 -2.23 11.71 -10.04
CA GLY A 56 -0.86 11.98 -9.67
C GLY A 56 -0.13 10.81 -9.02
N GLN A 57 -0.83 9.73 -8.68
CA GLN A 57 -0.23 8.49 -8.16
C GLN A 57 0.13 7.49 -9.25
N PHE A 58 -0.33 7.71 -10.47
CA PHE A 58 -0.08 6.84 -11.61
C PHE A 58 -0.17 7.62 -12.92
N GLU A 59 0.37 7.04 -13.98
CA GLU A 59 0.19 7.51 -15.36
C GLU A 59 -0.91 6.69 -16.02
N ASN A 60 -1.85 7.36 -16.68
CA ASN A 60 -2.97 6.67 -17.36
C ASN A 60 -2.47 5.70 -18.42
N SER A 61 -1.39 6.07 -19.10
CA SER A 61 -0.76 5.27 -20.14
C SER A 61 0.74 5.55 -20.12
N TRP A 62 1.54 4.49 -20.10
CA TRP A 62 2.98 4.58 -20.20
C TRP A 62 3.49 3.54 -21.17
N THR A 63 4.33 3.95 -22.10
CA THR A 63 4.96 3.06 -23.08
C THR A 63 6.41 2.81 -22.70
N ASP A 64 6.76 1.55 -22.51
CA ASP A 64 8.15 1.13 -22.32
C ASP A 64 8.92 1.40 -23.61
N PRO A 65 9.90 2.32 -23.62
CA PRO A 65 10.65 2.65 -24.83
C PRO A 65 11.57 1.51 -25.30
N VAL A 66 11.87 0.55 -24.45
CA VAL A 66 12.72 -0.60 -24.80
C VAL A 66 11.93 -1.65 -25.57
N THR A 67 10.73 -1.97 -25.12
CA THR A 67 9.90 -3.02 -25.70
C THR A 67 8.81 -2.51 -26.63
N GLY A 68 8.43 -1.23 -26.52
CA GLY A 68 7.30 -0.63 -27.24
C GLY A 68 5.93 -1.02 -26.68
N VAL A 69 5.89 -1.76 -25.56
CA VAL A 69 4.63 -2.17 -24.93
C VAL A 69 4.07 -1.00 -24.12
N THR A 70 2.77 -0.76 -24.27
CA THR A 70 2.03 0.26 -23.52
C THR A 70 1.27 -0.38 -22.36
N TYR A 71 1.44 0.21 -21.19
CA TYR A 71 0.78 -0.22 -19.96
C TYR A 71 -0.17 0.87 -19.48
N GLN A 72 -1.36 0.45 -19.04
CA GLN A 72 -2.36 1.35 -18.50
C GLN A 72 -2.22 1.47 -16.98
N LYS A 73 -2.48 2.66 -16.44
CA LYS A 73 -2.44 2.93 -15.00
C LYS A 73 -1.13 2.46 -14.35
N ALA A 74 -0.04 2.93 -14.89
CA ALA A 74 1.31 2.51 -14.50
C ALA A 74 1.97 3.49 -13.54
N PHE A 75 2.78 2.97 -12.64
CA PHE A 75 3.62 3.77 -11.75
C PHE A 75 4.94 3.05 -11.50
N ARG A 76 5.95 3.85 -11.15
CA ARG A 76 7.23 3.33 -10.68
C ARG A 76 7.12 2.97 -9.21
N LEU A 77 7.66 1.84 -8.82
CA LEU A 77 7.75 1.46 -7.42
C LEU A 77 8.78 2.35 -6.69
N ALA A 78 8.32 3.10 -5.69
CA ALA A 78 9.18 4.01 -4.92
C ALA A 78 10.01 3.30 -3.84
N ASN A 79 9.57 2.11 -3.41
CA ASN A 79 10.19 1.34 -2.34
C ASN A 79 10.57 -0.10 -2.75
N PRO A 80 11.45 -0.26 -3.76
CA PRO A 80 11.77 -1.58 -4.30
C PRO A 80 12.46 -2.51 -3.29
N CYS A 81 13.16 -1.97 -2.29
CA CYS A 81 13.80 -2.79 -1.25
C CYS A 81 12.79 -3.57 -0.38
N GLN A 82 11.56 -3.10 -0.30
CA GLN A 82 10.49 -3.72 0.47
C GLN A 82 9.60 -4.64 -0.38
N PHE A 83 9.86 -4.72 -1.67
CA PHE A 83 9.05 -5.53 -2.58
C PHE A 83 9.43 -7.00 -2.48
N PRO A 84 8.45 -7.92 -2.36
CA PRO A 84 8.74 -9.34 -2.20
C PRO A 84 9.48 -9.94 -3.40
N SER A 85 10.57 -10.64 -3.15
CA SER A 85 11.42 -11.22 -4.18
C SER A 85 10.78 -12.40 -4.93
N HIS A 86 9.72 -12.99 -4.37
CA HIS A 86 9.03 -14.11 -5.00
C HIS A 86 8.02 -13.69 -6.07
N ILE A 87 7.70 -12.38 -6.17
CA ILE A 87 6.83 -11.85 -7.21
C ILE A 87 7.66 -11.62 -8.46
N SER A 88 7.27 -12.26 -9.55
CA SER A 88 7.92 -12.19 -10.84
C SER A 88 7.14 -11.32 -11.82
N GLU A 89 7.81 -10.89 -12.89
CA GLU A 89 7.17 -10.15 -13.97
C GLU A 89 5.98 -10.92 -14.54
N GLY A 90 4.84 -10.26 -14.62
CA GLY A 90 3.57 -10.84 -15.02
C GLY A 90 2.68 -11.31 -13.86
N ASP A 91 3.22 -11.46 -12.66
CA ASP A 91 2.45 -11.87 -11.49
C ASP A 91 1.51 -10.76 -11.01
N GLU A 92 0.34 -11.17 -10.55
CA GLU A 92 -0.64 -10.30 -9.91
C GLU A 92 -0.53 -10.41 -8.38
N PHE A 93 -0.79 -9.33 -7.69
CA PHE A 93 -0.72 -9.26 -6.24
C PHE A 93 -1.65 -8.19 -5.68
N TYR A 94 -1.97 -8.32 -4.40
CA TYR A 94 -2.71 -7.29 -3.67
C TYR A 94 -1.75 -6.39 -2.91
N PHE A 95 -2.09 -5.12 -2.83
CA PHE A 95 -1.27 -4.12 -2.15
C PHE A 95 -2.09 -2.98 -1.56
N ARG A 96 -1.46 -2.23 -0.68
CA ARG A 96 -1.95 -0.93 -0.19
C ARG A 96 -0.91 0.13 -0.46
N VAL A 97 -1.36 1.35 -0.67
CA VAL A 97 -0.46 2.51 -0.70
C VAL A 97 0.11 2.73 0.70
N THR A 98 1.37 3.01 0.80
CA THR A 98 2.04 3.30 2.08
C THR A 98 2.85 4.60 1.99
N THR A 99 2.99 5.27 3.13
CA THR A 99 3.93 6.38 3.28
C THR A 99 5.25 5.96 3.89
N ARG A 100 5.36 4.69 4.31
CA ARG A 100 6.58 4.13 4.90
C ARG A 100 7.50 3.62 3.81
N VAL A 101 8.55 4.38 3.57
CA VAL A 101 9.63 3.99 2.65
C VAL A 101 10.87 3.68 3.48
N ASN A 102 11.28 2.42 3.47
CA ASN A 102 12.52 1.99 4.11
C ASN A 102 13.43 1.38 3.04
N GLU A 103 14.33 2.19 2.51
CA GLU A 103 15.28 1.83 1.48
C GLU A 103 16.63 1.46 2.11
N THR A 104 16.71 0.24 2.66
CA THR A 104 17.90 -0.27 3.33
C THR A 104 18.76 -1.16 2.45
N CYS A 105 18.26 -1.58 1.28
CA CYS A 105 19.01 -2.44 0.38
C CYS A 105 19.95 -1.62 -0.51
N ALA A 106 21.06 -2.24 -0.90
CA ALA A 106 21.94 -1.67 -1.91
C ALA A 106 21.27 -1.74 -3.28
N THR A 107 21.13 -0.60 -3.94
CA THR A 107 20.65 -0.51 -5.31
C THR A 107 21.81 -0.21 -6.25
N CYS A 108 21.86 -0.88 -7.39
CA CYS A 108 22.83 -0.54 -8.41
C CYS A 108 22.37 0.69 -9.22
N GLN A 109 23.29 1.30 -9.97
CA GLN A 109 23.04 2.56 -10.66
C GLN A 109 22.68 2.38 -12.15
N ALA A 110 22.48 1.16 -12.62
CA ALA A 110 22.05 0.95 -13.99
C ALA A 110 20.61 1.42 -14.18
N PHE A 111 20.37 2.09 -15.28
CA PHE A 111 19.08 2.68 -15.62
C PHE A 111 18.25 1.73 -16.47
N TYR A 112 16.98 1.60 -16.12
CA TYR A 112 15.93 1.08 -16.99
C TYR A 112 14.75 2.06 -16.96
N PRO A 113 14.13 2.38 -18.10
CA PRO A 113 13.02 3.30 -18.15
C PRO A 113 11.85 2.88 -17.25
N THR A 114 11.27 3.83 -16.55
CA THR A 114 10.08 3.64 -15.72
C THR A 114 9.15 4.82 -15.90
N PRO A 115 7.87 4.71 -15.51
CA PRO A 115 7.02 5.88 -15.35
C PRO A 115 7.67 6.92 -14.43
N GLN A 116 7.41 8.19 -14.66
CA GLN A 116 7.93 9.27 -13.81
C GLN A 116 7.23 9.33 -12.46
N THR A 117 5.95 8.98 -12.43
CA THR A 117 5.18 8.94 -11.20
C THR A 117 5.58 7.74 -10.36
N ALA A 118 6.07 8.01 -9.15
CA ALA A 118 6.48 6.99 -8.20
C ALA A 118 5.45 6.84 -7.07
N LEU A 119 5.22 5.61 -6.64
CA LEU A 119 4.32 5.28 -5.55
C LEU A 119 4.93 4.20 -4.67
N ALA A 120 4.91 4.42 -3.37
CA ALA A 120 5.30 3.41 -2.40
C ALA A 120 4.10 2.54 -2.04
N ILE A 121 4.31 1.23 -1.99
CA ILE A 121 3.26 0.27 -1.68
C ILE A 121 3.73 -0.77 -0.68
N GLN A 122 2.77 -1.37 0.00
CA GLN A 122 2.96 -2.56 0.80
C GLN A 122 2.16 -3.69 0.19
N VAL A 123 2.84 -4.78 -0.18
CA VAL A 123 2.20 -6.00 -0.68
C VAL A 123 1.55 -6.73 0.50
N GLU A 124 0.32 -7.16 0.28
CA GLU A 124 -0.49 -7.89 1.25
C GLU A 124 -0.24 -9.41 1.18
#